data_f4483cbfc2569b6c0c681acc77500dc5
#
_entry.id   f4483cbfc2569b6c0c681acc77500dc5
#
_cell.length_a   1.000
_cell.length_b   1.000
_cell.length_c   1.000
_cell.angle_alpha   90.00
_cell.angle_beta   90.00
_cell.angle_gamma   90.00
#
_symmetry.space_group_name_H-M   'P 1'
#
loop_
_entity.id
_entity.type
_entity.pdbx_description
1 polymer ?
#
loop_
_entity_poly.entity_id
_entity_poly.type
_entity_poly.pdbx_seq_one_letter_code
_entity_poly.pdbx_strand_id
1 'polypeptide(L)'
;MDAVTISTPDHVHGVAAVYAMERGKHVYVQKPITHNIREARILTEMARKQKVVTQMGNQGGSNPLLKTVQGWVDSHIIGKISKVQIWTNRPVWPQGIKMPKSNPSAKPKDLNWDLWLGPAPNKPYTPNMHPFNWRGWWDYGT
;
A
#
# COMPACT_ATOMS: atom_id res chain seq x y z
N MET A 1 21.76 10.34 -0.96
CA MET A 1 20.62 9.37 -0.94
C MET A 1 20.02 9.36 -2.33
N ASP A 2 19.97 8.19 -2.98
CA ASP A 2 19.56 8.06 -4.39
C ASP A 2 18.18 7.41 -4.53
N ALA A 3 17.75 6.65 -3.51
CA ALA A 3 16.48 5.96 -3.48
C ALA A 3 15.82 6.01 -2.09
N VAL A 4 14.50 5.81 -2.07
CA VAL A 4 13.68 5.81 -0.85
C VAL A 4 12.76 4.59 -0.84
N THR A 5 12.63 3.94 0.31
CA THR A 5 11.58 2.95 0.58
C THR A 5 10.44 3.61 1.34
N ILE A 6 9.19 3.36 0.90
CA ILE A 6 7.97 3.93 1.48
C ILE A 6 7.09 2.77 1.95
N SER A 7 6.91 2.65 3.26
CA SER A 7 6.12 1.61 3.94
C SER A 7 5.20 2.21 5.01
N THR A 8 4.62 3.35 4.68
CA THR A 8 3.63 4.08 5.46
C THR A 8 2.25 3.41 5.38
N PRO A 9 1.20 3.92 6.03
CA PRO A 9 -0.18 3.54 5.70
C PRO A 9 -0.55 3.84 4.25
N ASP A 10 -1.48 3.07 3.69
CA ASP A 10 -1.82 3.07 2.26
C ASP A 10 -2.11 4.47 1.71
N HIS A 11 -2.88 5.29 2.45
CA HIS A 11 -3.27 6.64 2.05
C HIS A 11 -2.10 7.64 1.92
N VAL A 12 -0.93 7.33 2.50
CA VAL A 12 0.25 8.21 2.45
C VAL A 12 1.23 7.80 1.34
N HIS A 13 1.09 6.60 0.76
CA HIS A 13 2.02 6.08 -0.24
C HIS A 13 2.20 7.03 -1.42
N GLY A 14 1.10 7.46 -2.03
CA GLY A 14 1.12 8.31 -3.23
C GLY A 14 1.82 9.63 -3.00
N VAL A 15 1.46 10.36 -1.95
CA VAL A 15 2.02 11.68 -1.66
C VAL A 15 3.50 11.59 -1.32
N ALA A 16 3.91 10.59 -0.52
CA ALA A 16 5.32 10.40 -0.18
C ALA A 16 6.16 10.04 -1.41
N ALA A 17 5.62 9.20 -2.30
CA ALA A 17 6.28 8.81 -3.54
C ALA A 17 6.45 10.01 -4.49
N VAL A 18 5.41 10.80 -4.72
CA VAL A 18 5.51 12.02 -5.54
C VAL A 18 6.58 12.96 -4.99
N TYR A 19 6.55 13.21 -3.68
CA TYR A 19 7.53 14.08 -3.03
C TYR A 19 8.98 13.62 -3.24
N ALA A 20 9.24 12.31 -3.15
CA ALA A 20 10.56 11.75 -3.40
C ALA A 20 10.94 11.85 -4.90
N MET A 21 10.03 11.51 -5.80
CA MET A 21 10.28 11.53 -7.25
C MET A 21 10.51 12.95 -7.79
N GLU A 22 9.79 13.96 -7.28
CA GLU A 22 10.04 15.38 -7.62
C GLU A 22 11.48 15.81 -7.31
N ARG A 23 12.13 15.13 -6.38
CA ARG A 23 13.53 15.35 -5.99
C ARG A 23 14.51 14.42 -6.71
N GLY A 24 14.05 13.77 -7.77
CA GLY A 24 14.87 12.86 -8.58
C GLY A 24 15.25 11.57 -7.85
N LYS A 25 14.49 11.15 -6.82
CA LYS A 25 14.80 9.91 -6.09
C LYS A 25 14.05 8.72 -6.68
N HIS A 26 14.74 7.59 -6.78
CA HIS A 26 14.12 6.32 -7.07
C HIS A 26 13.24 5.89 -5.89
N VAL A 27 12.14 5.17 -6.14
CA VAL A 27 11.22 4.79 -5.08
C VAL A 27 10.85 3.32 -5.11
N TYR A 28 10.89 2.69 -3.95
CA TYR A 28 10.25 1.42 -3.68
C TYR A 28 9.05 1.68 -2.77
N VAL A 29 7.84 1.49 -3.27
CA VAL A 29 6.60 1.81 -2.54
C VAL A 29 5.88 0.52 -2.19
N GLN A 30 5.52 0.33 -0.92
CA GLN A 30 4.75 -0.83 -0.49
C GLN A 30 3.39 -0.88 -1.21
N LYS A 31 2.85 -2.10 -1.35
CA LYS A 31 1.51 -2.31 -1.89
C LYS A 31 0.42 -1.86 -0.88
N PRO A 32 -0.70 -1.32 -1.38
CA PRO A 32 -0.93 -0.82 -2.74
C PRO A 32 -0.09 0.41 -3.02
N ILE A 33 0.31 0.61 -4.25
CA ILE A 33 1.22 1.72 -4.61
C ILE A 33 0.59 3.10 -4.36
N THR A 34 -0.73 3.18 -4.42
CA THR A 34 -1.51 4.40 -4.17
C THR A 34 -2.87 4.05 -3.55
N HIS A 35 -3.53 5.04 -2.99
CA HIS A 35 -4.84 4.92 -2.39
C HIS A 35 -5.99 5.07 -3.42
N ASN A 36 -5.73 5.77 -4.54
CA ASN A 36 -6.72 5.99 -5.58
C ASN A 36 -6.10 6.05 -6.99
N ILE A 37 -6.96 5.97 -8.01
CA ILE A 37 -6.54 5.93 -9.43
C ILE A 37 -5.86 7.24 -9.85
N ARG A 38 -6.30 8.38 -9.36
CA ARG A 38 -5.68 9.68 -9.69
C ARG A 38 -4.22 9.72 -9.24
N GLU A 39 -3.94 9.28 -8.03
CA GLU A 39 -2.57 9.17 -7.52
C GLU A 39 -1.72 8.25 -8.40
N ALA A 40 -2.26 7.10 -8.80
CA ALA A 40 -1.54 6.16 -9.67
C ALA A 40 -1.15 6.78 -11.01
N ARG A 41 -2.03 7.58 -11.62
CA ARG A 41 -1.74 8.33 -12.84
C ARG A 41 -0.64 9.37 -12.62
N ILE A 42 -0.75 10.16 -11.54
CA ILE A 42 0.27 11.17 -11.19
C ILE A 42 1.64 10.51 -11.00
N LEU A 43 1.73 9.39 -10.28
CA LEU A 43 2.98 8.66 -10.10
C LEU A 43 3.58 8.19 -11.43
N THR A 44 2.74 7.67 -12.32
CA THR A 44 3.17 7.20 -13.65
C THR A 44 3.77 8.33 -14.48
N GLU A 45 3.11 9.48 -14.50
CA GLU A 45 3.56 10.66 -15.23
C GLU A 45 4.84 11.24 -14.60
N MET A 46 4.89 11.31 -13.27
CA MET A 46 6.05 11.79 -12.52
C MET A 46 7.28 10.91 -12.77
N ALA A 47 7.12 9.58 -12.73
CA ALA A 47 8.22 8.64 -12.99
C ALA A 47 8.83 8.86 -14.39
N ARG A 48 7.99 9.07 -15.40
CA ARG A 48 8.43 9.38 -16.77
C ARG A 48 9.14 10.73 -16.86
N LYS A 49 8.55 11.77 -16.27
CA LYS A 49 9.08 13.13 -16.28
C LYS A 49 10.45 13.20 -15.60
N GLN A 50 10.59 12.59 -14.45
CA GLN A 50 11.82 12.62 -13.65
C GLN A 50 12.82 11.53 -14.04
N LYS A 51 12.43 10.59 -14.94
CA LYS A 51 13.27 9.46 -15.37
C LYS A 51 13.79 8.63 -14.19
N VAL A 52 12.97 8.45 -13.15
CA VAL A 52 13.29 7.67 -11.97
C VAL A 52 12.78 6.24 -12.09
N VAL A 53 13.46 5.32 -11.42
CA VAL A 53 13.04 3.92 -11.30
C VAL A 53 12.03 3.80 -10.17
N THR A 54 10.95 3.05 -10.42
CA THR A 54 9.89 2.79 -9.45
C THR A 54 9.64 1.29 -9.34
N GLN A 55 9.39 0.82 -8.12
CA GLN A 55 9.04 -0.57 -7.85
C GLN A 55 7.93 -0.62 -6.79
N MET A 56 6.88 -1.39 -7.07
CA MET A 56 5.88 -1.71 -6.06
C MET A 56 6.34 -2.88 -5.18
N GLY A 57 6.10 -2.78 -3.88
CA GLY A 57 6.42 -3.80 -2.88
C GLY A 57 5.49 -5.01 -2.94
N ASN A 58 5.58 -5.80 -3.99
CA ASN A 58 4.84 -7.05 -4.16
C ASN A 58 5.75 -8.26 -3.92
N GLN A 59 6.17 -8.45 -2.67
CA GLN A 59 7.17 -9.43 -2.27
C GLN A 59 6.78 -10.86 -2.63
N GLY A 60 5.49 -11.19 -2.61
CA GLY A 60 5.00 -12.51 -3.03
C GLY A 60 5.40 -12.87 -4.47
N GLY A 61 5.51 -11.87 -5.36
CA GLY A 61 5.97 -12.05 -6.73
C GLY A 61 7.44 -12.47 -6.86
N SER A 62 8.23 -12.32 -5.80
CA SER A 62 9.65 -12.75 -5.75
C SER A 62 9.85 -14.13 -5.11
N ASN A 63 8.77 -14.83 -4.77
CA ASN A 63 8.86 -16.17 -4.16
C ASN A 63 9.45 -17.18 -5.18
N PRO A 64 10.55 -17.86 -4.86
CA PRO A 64 11.17 -18.85 -5.76
C PRO A 64 10.24 -19.99 -6.18
N LEU A 65 9.24 -20.34 -5.33
CA LEU A 65 8.24 -21.35 -5.66
C LEU A 65 7.39 -21.00 -6.88
N LEU A 66 7.25 -19.72 -7.22
CA LEU A 66 6.53 -19.31 -8.44
C LEU A 66 7.21 -19.86 -9.71
N LYS A 67 8.55 -19.89 -9.74
CA LYS A 67 9.30 -20.50 -10.86
C LYS A 67 9.05 -22.01 -10.95
N THR A 68 8.96 -22.69 -9.80
CA THR A 68 8.64 -24.11 -9.75
C THR A 68 7.25 -24.38 -10.29
N VAL A 69 6.25 -23.60 -9.83
CA VAL A 69 4.86 -23.72 -10.33
C VAL A 69 4.80 -23.41 -11.82
N GLN A 70 5.49 -22.39 -12.29
CA GLN A 70 5.58 -22.08 -13.73
C GLN A 70 6.15 -23.26 -14.52
N GLY A 71 7.23 -23.86 -14.02
CA GLY A 71 7.83 -25.04 -14.66
C GLY A 71 6.87 -26.23 -14.73
N TRP A 72 6.04 -26.45 -13.72
CA TRP A 72 5.00 -27.48 -13.74
C TRP A 72 3.92 -27.19 -14.78
N VAL A 73 3.49 -25.96 -14.91
CA VAL A 73 2.53 -25.53 -15.92
C VAL A 73 3.10 -25.72 -17.32
N ASP A 74 4.32 -25.25 -17.57
CA ASP A 74 4.99 -25.32 -18.87
C ASP A 74 5.29 -26.76 -19.31
N SER A 75 5.59 -27.65 -18.37
CA SER A 75 5.82 -29.08 -18.63
C SER A 75 4.52 -29.90 -18.71
N HIS A 76 3.36 -29.27 -18.59
CA HIS A 76 2.05 -29.93 -18.67
C HIS A 76 1.85 -31.08 -17.67
N ILE A 77 2.46 -31.00 -16.48
CA ILE A 77 2.39 -32.07 -15.44
C ILE A 77 0.95 -32.46 -15.10
N ILE A 78 0.03 -31.49 -15.09
CA ILE A 78 -1.41 -31.72 -14.85
C ILE A 78 -2.23 -31.67 -16.14
N GLY A 79 -1.57 -31.71 -17.28
CA GLY A 79 -2.20 -31.59 -18.59
C GLY A 79 -2.69 -30.17 -18.88
N LYS A 80 -3.71 -30.06 -19.75
CA LYS A 80 -4.31 -28.76 -20.10
C LYS A 80 -5.11 -28.20 -18.91
N ILE A 81 -4.77 -26.99 -18.48
CA ILE A 81 -5.51 -26.32 -17.41
C ILE A 81 -6.92 -25.97 -17.91
N SER A 82 -7.94 -26.54 -17.27
CA SER A 82 -9.35 -26.29 -17.59
C SER A 82 -10.05 -25.41 -16.56
N LYS A 83 -9.52 -25.35 -15.33
CA LYS A 83 -10.12 -24.59 -14.24
C LYS A 83 -9.05 -24.04 -13.30
N VAL A 84 -9.23 -22.80 -12.87
CA VAL A 84 -8.43 -22.17 -11.82
C VAL A 84 -9.37 -21.70 -10.71
N GLN A 85 -9.03 -21.98 -9.47
CA GLN A 85 -9.74 -21.49 -8.29
C GLN A 85 -8.79 -20.66 -7.44
N ILE A 86 -9.22 -19.46 -7.07
CA ILE A 86 -8.45 -18.53 -6.24
C ILE A 86 -9.30 -18.21 -5.01
N TRP A 87 -8.69 -18.29 -3.84
CA TRP A 87 -9.34 -17.92 -2.58
C TRP A 87 -8.37 -17.21 -1.66
N THR A 88 -8.93 -16.49 -0.69
CA THR A 88 -8.16 -15.78 0.33
C THR A 88 -8.91 -15.80 1.66
N ASN A 89 -8.16 -15.76 2.76
CA ASN A 89 -8.70 -15.56 4.11
C ASN A 89 -8.68 -14.07 4.53
N ARG A 90 -8.41 -13.19 3.60
CA ARG A 90 -8.38 -11.74 3.83
C ARG A 90 -9.75 -11.10 3.56
N PRO A 91 -10.01 -9.94 4.20
CA PRO A 91 -9.20 -9.25 5.21
C PRO A 91 -9.30 -9.89 6.61
N VAL A 92 -8.24 -9.72 7.41
CA VAL A 92 -8.20 -10.18 8.83
C VAL A 92 -8.43 -9.04 9.82
N TRP A 93 -8.51 -7.80 9.34
CA TRP A 93 -8.85 -6.61 10.12
C TRP A 93 -10.35 -6.31 10.05
N PRO A 94 -10.89 -5.58 11.04
CA PRO A 94 -12.31 -5.26 11.07
C PRO A 94 -12.78 -4.59 9.78
N GLN A 95 -13.94 -5.01 9.30
CA GLN A 95 -14.58 -4.47 8.09
C GLN A 95 -16.05 -4.11 8.41
N GLY A 96 -16.56 -3.05 7.77
CA GLY A 96 -17.96 -2.65 7.90
C GLY A 96 -18.36 -2.17 9.30
N ILE A 97 -17.41 -1.90 10.17
CA ILE A 97 -17.69 -1.39 11.52
C ILE A 97 -17.73 0.13 11.52
N LYS A 98 -18.55 0.68 12.41
CA LYS A 98 -18.59 2.12 12.64
C LYS A 98 -17.25 2.63 13.17
N MET A 99 -16.81 3.76 12.65
CA MET A 99 -15.60 4.41 13.14
C MET A 99 -15.74 4.72 14.65
N PRO A 100 -14.73 4.41 15.46
CA PRO A 100 -14.75 4.73 16.88
C PRO A 100 -14.88 6.25 17.11
N LYS A 101 -15.40 6.63 18.27
CA LYS A 101 -15.43 8.04 18.66
C LYS A 101 -14.02 8.59 18.81
N SER A 102 -13.82 9.80 18.32
CA SER A 102 -12.54 10.51 18.49
C SER A 102 -12.27 10.78 19.97
N ASN A 103 -11.02 10.69 20.35
CA ASN A 103 -10.52 11.01 21.68
C ASN A 103 -9.12 11.64 21.59
N PRO A 104 -9.02 12.96 21.38
CA PRO A 104 -7.74 13.64 21.24
C PRO A 104 -6.78 13.44 22.41
N SER A 105 -7.31 13.31 23.63
CA SER A 105 -6.49 13.11 24.83
C SER A 105 -5.81 11.73 24.92
N ALA A 106 -6.33 10.76 24.18
CA ALA A 106 -5.74 9.42 24.10
C ALA A 106 -4.63 9.30 23.02
N LYS A 107 -4.29 10.38 22.34
CA LYS A 107 -3.24 10.37 21.32
C LYS A 107 -1.87 10.09 21.96
N PRO A 108 -1.08 9.13 21.45
CA PRO A 108 0.29 8.93 21.88
C PRO A 108 1.12 10.22 21.76
N LYS A 109 1.98 10.50 22.72
CA LYS A 109 2.78 11.74 22.76
C LYS A 109 3.75 11.85 21.59
N ASP A 110 4.28 10.73 21.14
CA ASP A 110 5.24 10.59 20.04
C ASP A 110 4.58 10.51 18.65
N LEU A 111 3.25 10.46 18.58
CA LEU A 111 2.52 10.44 17.31
C LEU A 111 2.19 11.84 16.83
N ASN A 112 2.75 12.25 15.70
CA ASN A 112 2.29 13.41 14.97
C ASN A 112 1.07 13.01 14.14
N TRP A 113 -0.12 13.33 14.66
CA TRP A 113 -1.38 12.92 14.05
C TRP A 113 -1.67 13.61 12.72
N ASP A 114 -1.27 14.85 12.57
CA ASP A 114 -1.42 15.61 11.33
C ASP A 114 -0.59 15.00 10.19
N LEU A 115 0.68 14.68 10.44
CA LEU A 115 1.53 13.97 9.49
C LEU A 115 1.00 12.55 9.20
N TRP A 116 0.43 11.89 10.21
CA TRP A 116 -0.16 10.56 9.99
C TRP A 116 -1.39 10.62 9.10
N LEU A 117 -2.27 11.61 9.29
CA LEU A 117 -3.43 11.85 8.44
C LEU A 117 -3.02 12.17 6.99
N GLY A 118 -1.97 12.97 6.80
CA GLY A 118 -1.49 13.34 5.47
C GLY A 118 -2.63 13.82 4.55
N PRO A 119 -2.91 13.15 3.42
CA PRO A 119 -3.96 13.55 2.49
C PRO A 119 -5.37 13.11 2.93
N ALA A 120 -5.51 12.33 4.00
CA ALA A 120 -6.82 11.90 4.50
C ALA A 120 -7.62 13.07 5.10
N PRO A 121 -8.94 12.95 5.25
CA PRO A 121 -9.76 13.99 5.86
C PRO A 121 -9.26 14.39 7.25
N ASN A 122 -9.16 15.69 7.50
CA ASN A 122 -8.75 16.20 8.81
C ASN A 122 -9.80 15.85 9.87
N LYS A 123 -9.43 14.93 10.76
CA LYS A 123 -10.27 14.42 11.86
C LYS A 123 -9.47 14.40 13.15
N PRO A 124 -10.14 14.65 14.31
CA PRO A 124 -9.49 14.48 15.60
C PRO A 124 -9.00 13.04 15.78
N TYR A 125 -7.96 12.86 16.62
CA TYR A 125 -7.42 11.53 16.88
C TYR A 125 -8.51 10.55 17.30
N THR A 126 -8.48 9.39 16.66
CA THR A 126 -9.39 8.28 16.94
C THR A 126 -8.56 7.08 17.44
N PRO A 127 -8.83 6.60 18.66
CA PRO A 127 -8.14 5.44 19.22
C PRO A 127 -8.29 4.19 18.35
N ASN A 128 -7.33 3.27 18.47
CA ASN A 128 -7.31 1.98 17.76
C ASN A 128 -7.14 2.04 16.24
N MET A 129 -6.99 3.22 15.64
CA MET A 129 -6.64 3.32 14.22
C MET A 129 -5.18 2.94 13.97
N HIS A 130 -4.28 3.62 14.65
CA HIS A 130 -2.85 3.32 14.68
C HIS A 130 -2.55 2.23 15.74
N PRO A 131 -1.61 1.30 15.48
CA PRO A 131 -0.78 1.21 14.27
C PRO A 131 -1.33 0.32 13.16
N PHE A 132 -2.42 -0.40 13.35
CA PHE A 132 -2.80 -1.47 12.43
C PHE A 132 -4.21 -1.37 11.85
N ASN A 133 -5.23 -1.06 12.67
CA ASN A 133 -6.64 -1.20 12.31
C ASN A 133 -7.14 -0.18 11.27
N TRP A 134 -6.37 0.88 11.00
CA TRP A 134 -6.67 1.86 9.95
C TRP A 134 -7.06 1.21 8.59
N ARG A 135 -6.61 0.00 8.34
CA ARG A 135 -6.92 -0.78 7.14
C ARG A 135 -8.41 -1.09 6.95
N GLY A 136 -9.20 -0.99 8.01
CA GLY A 136 -10.64 -1.23 7.99
C GLY A 136 -11.50 -0.07 7.51
N TRP A 137 -10.91 1.10 7.23
CA TRP A 137 -11.64 2.30 6.84
C TRP A 137 -11.10 2.93 5.56
N TRP A 138 -12.01 3.30 4.67
CA TRP A 138 -11.72 3.90 3.37
C TRP A 138 -10.85 5.15 3.40
N ASP A 139 -10.90 5.92 4.47
CA ASP A 139 -10.07 7.12 4.58
C ASP A 139 -8.56 6.79 4.60
N TYR A 140 -8.19 5.57 4.96
CA TYR A 140 -6.79 5.20 5.24
C TYR A 140 -6.32 3.91 4.55
N GLY A 141 -7.21 2.93 4.39
CA GLY A 141 -6.91 1.62 3.81
C GLY A 141 -7.59 1.40 2.46
N THR A 142 -7.24 0.28 1.81
CA THR A 142 -7.78 -0.17 0.53
C THR A 142 -8.23 -1.62 0.60
#